data_5a67a9c534318402948a33875017d7ee
#
_entry.id   5a67a9c534318402948a33875017d7ee
#
_cell.length_a   1.000
_cell.length_b   1.000
_cell.length_c   1.000
_cell.angle_alpha   90.00
_cell.angle_beta   90.00
_cell.angle_gamma   90.00
#
_symmetry.space_group_name_H-M   'P 1'
#
loop_
_entity.id
_entity.type
_entity.pdbx_description
1 polymer ?
#
loop_
_entity_poly.entity_id
_entity_poly.type
_entity_poly.pdbx_seq_one_letter_code
_entity_poly.pdbx_strand_id
1 'polypeptide(L)'
;PSAALHSPPDESSVQLRMRGRPVIAMVAAGVAATAALLAVLLSVHWFPTPASTRAHQVRTLYDVLLIASVPIFVTVCVVIVTAVIRFRMRPGQEHMDGPPIHGNTKLEIAWTTIPALLILSLCVYSYVVLHDIEAAPARGSPKQLDVGVVAQQFAWQFVYPPSVTGGAPLTTTTLELPIGR
;
A
#
# COMPACT_ATOMS: atom_id res chain seq x y z
N PRO A 1 -35.09 61.26 -3.69
CA PRO A 1 -33.96 60.54 -3.14
C PRO A 1 -34.35 59.09 -2.96
N SER A 2 -33.92 58.22 -3.93
CA SER A 2 -34.18 56.81 -3.95
C SER A 2 -33.28 56.08 -2.90
N ALA A 3 -33.92 55.58 -1.87
CA ALA A 3 -33.25 54.61 -0.97
C ALA A 3 -33.07 53.29 -1.72
N ALA A 4 -31.84 52.99 -2.10
CA ALA A 4 -31.47 51.67 -2.60
C ALA A 4 -31.64 50.65 -1.47
N LEU A 5 -32.68 49.83 -1.56
CA LEU A 5 -32.89 48.66 -0.70
C LEU A 5 -31.72 47.71 -0.93
N HIS A 6 -30.80 47.71 0.01
CA HIS A 6 -29.73 46.70 0.10
C HIS A 6 -30.36 45.36 0.50
N SER A 7 -30.59 44.51 -0.48
CA SER A 7 -31.07 43.15 -0.23
C SER A 7 -30.03 42.42 0.64
N PRO A 8 -30.44 41.81 1.77
CA PRO A 8 -29.50 41.03 2.57
C PRO A 8 -28.98 39.86 1.73
N PRO A 9 -27.72 39.48 1.90
CA PRO A 9 -27.16 38.33 1.19
C PRO A 9 -27.99 37.07 1.50
N ASP A 10 -28.29 36.32 0.46
CA ASP A 10 -29.07 35.10 0.53
C ASP A 10 -28.48 34.14 1.57
N GLU A 11 -29.20 33.94 2.67
CA GLU A 11 -28.79 33.11 3.80
C GLU A 11 -28.49 31.66 3.37
N SER A 12 -29.12 31.20 2.28
CA SER A 12 -28.88 29.85 1.72
C SER A 12 -27.47 29.75 1.13
N SER A 13 -26.95 30.79 0.51
CA SER A 13 -25.61 30.83 -0.07
C SER A 13 -24.52 30.91 1.00
N VAL A 14 -24.78 31.57 2.13
CA VAL A 14 -23.88 31.66 3.28
C VAL A 14 -23.82 30.32 4.02
N GLN A 15 -24.94 29.64 4.20
CA GLN A 15 -25.05 28.33 4.84
C GLN A 15 -24.32 27.25 4.03
N LEU A 16 -24.47 27.23 2.71
CA LEU A 16 -23.77 26.30 1.83
C LEU A 16 -22.24 26.51 1.82
N ARG A 17 -21.79 27.77 1.87
CA ARG A 17 -20.38 28.14 1.95
C ARG A 17 -19.72 27.73 3.28
N MET A 18 -20.46 27.79 4.38
CA MET A 18 -19.94 27.40 5.70
C MET A 18 -19.88 25.87 5.88
N ARG A 19 -20.72 25.11 5.18
CA ARG A 19 -20.79 23.66 5.28
C ARG A 19 -19.69 22.94 4.47
N GLY A 20 -19.22 23.56 3.38
CA GLY A 20 -18.18 22.99 2.50
C GLY A 20 -16.74 23.15 3.01
N ARG A 21 -16.44 24.25 3.71
CA ARG A 21 -15.09 24.58 4.19
C ARG A 21 -14.44 23.50 5.06
N PRO A 22 -15.11 22.90 6.05
CA PRO A 22 -14.49 21.86 6.88
C PRO A 22 -14.26 20.55 6.12
N VAL A 23 -15.12 20.21 5.16
CA VAL A 23 -14.92 18.99 4.32
C VAL A 23 -13.74 19.17 3.39
N ILE A 24 -13.62 20.34 2.76
CA ILE A 24 -12.47 20.67 1.90
C ILE A 24 -11.16 20.63 2.70
N ALA A 25 -11.16 21.20 3.90
CA ALA A 25 -9.98 21.17 4.77
C ALA A 25 -9.61 19.74 5.19
N MET A 26 -10.58 18.89 5.49
CA MET A 26 -10.37 17.48 5.80
C MET A 26 -9.76 16.72 4.61
N VAL A 27 -10.32 16.91 3.42
CA VAL A 27 -9.79 16.26 2.20
C VAL A 27 -8.38 16.77 1.89
N ALA A 28 -8.14 18.06 1.98
CA ALA A 28 -6.81 18.65 1.76
C ALA A 28 -5.78 18.11 2.77
N ALA A 29 -6.15 18.03 4.04
CA ALA A 29 -5.29 17.43 5.07
C ALA A 29 -4.99 15.94 4.79
N GLY A 30 -6.00 15.18 4.35
CA GLY A 30 -5.84 13.78 3.97
C GLY A 30 -4.89 13.61 2.78
N VAL A 31 -5.04 14.42 1.74
CA VAL A 31 -4.16 14.40 0.57
C VAL A 31 -2.73 14.78 0.95
N ALA A 32 -2.55 15.85 1.74
CA ALA A 32 -1.23 16.26 2.21
C ALA A 32 -0.56 15.21 3.09
N ALA A 33 -1.29 14.59 4.01
CA ALA A 33 -0.79 13.52 4.86
C ALA A 33 -0.41 12.27 4.05
N THR A 34 -1.22 11.89 3.05
CA THR A 34 -0.92 10.78 2.14
C THR A 34 0.36 11.06 1.36
N ALA A 35 0.49 12.26 0.76
CA ALA A 35 1.68 12.62 0.01
C ALA A 35 2.94 12.64 0.89
N ALA A 36 2.85 13.20 2.09
CA ALA A 36 3.97 13.23 3.04
C ALA A 36 4.38 11.83 3.48
N LEU A 37 3.42 10.98 3.84
CA LEU A 37 3.69 9.61 4.27
C LEU A 37 4.28 8.76 3.15
N LEU A 38 3.74 8.86 1.92
CA LEU A 38 4.32 8.18 0.75
C LEU A 38 5.73 8.67 0.46
N ALA A 39 5.99 9.98 0.50
CA ALA A 39 7.32 10.52 0.29
C ALA A 39 8.33 9.95 1.31
N VAL A 40 7.96 9.85 2.58
CA VAL A 40 8.80 9.25 3.62
C VAL A 40 9.00 7.76 3.37
N LEU A 41 7.93 7.00 3.18
CA LEU A 41 8.01 5.53 3.04
C LEU A 41 8.79 5.11 1.79
N LEU A 42 8.62 5.80 0.67
CA LEU A 42 9.35 5.51 -0.57
C LEU A 42 10.81 5.99 -0.54
N SER A 43 11.16 6.93 0.34
CA SER A 43 12.56 7.37 0.53
C SER A 43 13.37 6.42 1.41
N VAL A 44 12.72 5.59 2.21
CA VAL A 44 13.38 4.61 3.08
C VAL A 44 13.82 3.39 2.26
N HIS A 45 15.07 3.02 2.41
CA HIS A 45 15.63 1.82 1.78
C HIS A 45 15.27 0.58 2.63
N TRP A 46 14.07 0.02 2.40
CA TRP A 46 13.57 -1.16 3.14
C TRP A 46 14.32 -2.45 2.82
N PHE A 47 14.91 -2.53 1.64
CA PHE A 47 15.59 -3.72 1.16
C PHE A 47 17.09 -3.48 1.05
N PRO A 48 17.91 -4.52 1.26
CA PRO A 48 19.34 -4.47 0.97
C PRO A 48 19.57 -4.25 -0.52
N THR A 49 20.82 -3.98 -0.89
CA THR A 49 21.21 -3.84 -2.30
C THR A 49 20.80 -5.07 -3.10
N PRO A 50 20.12 -4.90 -4.25
CA PRO A 50 19.63 -6.02 -5.04
C PRO A 50 20.82 -6.82 -5.59
N ALA A 51 20.90 -8.09 -5.17
CA ALA A 51 21.92 -9.04 -5.63
C ALA A 51 21.40 -9.96 -6.75
N SER A 52 20.14 -9.81 -7.17
CA SER A 52 19.49 -10.65 -8.17
C SER A 52 18.65 -9.78 -9.10
N THR A 53 18.55 -10.18 -10.37
CA THR A 53 17.66 -9.54 -11.36
C THR A 53 16.19 -9.58 -10.92
N ARG A 54 15.80 -10.58 -10.14
CA ARG A 54 14.43 -10.76 -9.63
C ARG A 54 14.14 -9.90 -8.39
N ALA A 55 15.17 -9.46 -7.68
CA ALA A 55 15.01 -8.57 -6.51
C ALA A 55 14.29 -7.25 -6.87
N HIS A 56 14.49 -6.78 -8.11
CA HIS A 56 13.79 -5.58 -8.60
C HIS A 56 12.26 -5.80 -8.69
N GLN A 57 11.81 -6.97 -9.15
CA GLN A 57 10.39 -7.30 -9.25
C GLN A 57 9.71 -7.32 -7.87
N VAL A 58 10.39 -7.91 -6.86
CA VAL A 58 9.92 -7.92 -5.47
C VAL A 58 9.81 -6.50 -4.91
N ARG A 59 10.81 -5.66 -5.18
CA ARG A 59 10.77 -4.26 -4.75
C ARG A 59 9.63 -3.49 -5.39
N THR A 60 9.44 -3.64 -6.71
CA THR A 60 8.33 -2.99 -7.42
C THR A 60 6.98 -3.43 -6.88
N LEU A 61 6.79 -4.73 -6.61
CA LEU A 61 5.56 -5.24 -5.98
C LEU A 61 5.31 -4.57 -4.63
N TYR A 62 6.33 -4.47 -3.80
CA TYR A 62 6.22 -3.82 -2.49
C TYR A 62 5.85 -2.34 -2.60
N ASP A 63 6.48 -1.60 -3.52
CA ASP A 63 6.17 -0.18 -3.76
C ASP A 63 4.71 0.01 -4.22
N VAL A 64 4.21 -0.87 -5.11
CA VAL A 64 2.81 -0.85 -5.55
C VAL A 64 1.86 -1.10 -4.38
N LEU A 65 2.16 -2.06 -3.51
CA LEU A 65 1.35 -2.35 -2.32
C LEU A 65 1.34 -1.16 -1.35
N LEU A 66 2.48 -0.49 -1.15
CA LEU A 66 2.57 0.71 -0.33
C LEU A 66 1.71 1.86 -0.92
N ILE A 67 1.85 2.12 -2.22
CA ILE A 67 1.11 3.19 -2.91
C ILE A 67 -0.40 2.93 -2.82
N ALA A 68 -0.83 1.68 -2.87
CA ALA A 68 -2.24 1.33 -2.74
C ALA A 68 -2.76 1.42 -1.29
N SER A 69 -1.98 0.98 -0.30
CA SER A 69 -2.43 0.87 1.09
C SER A 69 -2.39 2.20 1.85
N VAL A 70 -1.40 3.04 1.61
CA VAL A 70 -1.22 4.30 2.36
C VAL A 70 -2.39 5.27 2.21
N PRO A 71 -2.96 5.53 1.02
CA PRO A 71 -4.13 6.41 0.88
C PRO A 71 -5.34 5.90 1.65
N ILE A 72 -5.56 4.58 1.66
CA ILE A 72 -6.67 3.95 2.39
C ILE A 72 -6.48 4.14 3.88
N PHE A 73 -5.30 3.82 4.40
CA PHE A 73 -4.96 3.98 5.81
C PHE A 73 -5.14 5.43 6.27
N VAL A 74 -4.57 6.40 5.52
CA VAL A 74 -4.69 7.82 5.86
C VAL A 74 -6.14 8.28 5.80
N THR A 75 -6.91 7.85 4.80
CA THR A 75 -8.34 8.20 4.70
C THR A 75 -9.10 7.74 5.94
N VAL A 76 -8.92 6.50 6.36
CA VAL A 76 -9.57 5.95 7.57
C VAL A 76 -9.14 6.75 8.80
N CYS A 77 -7.85 7.02 8.99
CA CYS A 77 -7.36 7.82 10.11
C CYS A 77 -7.95 9.23 10.13
N VAL A 78 -7.99 9.91 8.99
CA VAL A 78 -8.54 11.27 8.88
C VAL A 78 -10.03 11.29 9.19
N VAL A 79 -10.79 10.31 8.70
CA VAL A 79 -12.24 10.18 9.01
C VAL A 79 -12.45 9.96 10.51
N ILE A 80 -11.72 9.03 11.12
CA ILE A 80 -11.84 8.74 12.56
C ILE A 80 -11.47 9.97 13.39
N VAL A 81 -10.32 10.59 13.13
CA VAL A 81 -9.86 11.77 13.86
C VAL A 81 -10.86 12.93 13.71
N THR A 82 -11.36 13.16 12.50
CA THR A 82 -12.37 14.19 12.26
C THR A 82 -13.67 13.89 13.00
N ALA A 83 -14.11 12.62 13.00
CA ALA A 83 -15.32 12.21 13.72
C ALA A 83 -15.16 12.42 15.22
N VAL A 84 -14.05 12.01 15.82
CA VAL A 84 -13.77 12.19 17.25
C VAL A 84 -13.72 13.66 17.64
N ILE A 85 -13.06 14.50 16.85
CA ILE A 85 -12.93 15.93 17.17
C ILE A 85 -14.27 16.68 16.97
N ARG A 86 -14.98 16.39 15.88
CA ARG A 86 -16.14 17.17 15.46
C ARG A 86 -17.45 16.72 16.15
N PHE A 87 -17.59 15.43 16.39
CA PHE A 87 -18.81 14.86 17.00
C PHE A 87 -18.65 14.53 18.48
N ARG A 88 -17.57 15.02 19.10
CA ARG A 88 -17.38 14.89 20.54
C ARG A 88 -18.53 15.58 21.29
N MET A 89 -19.19 14.84 22.15
CA MET A 89 -20.25 15.34 23.04
C MET A 89 -19.68 16.45 23.95
N ARG A 90 -20.38 17.57 24.05
CA ARG A 90 -20.01 18.68 24.93
C ARG A 90 -20.84 18.60 26.22
N PRO A 91 -20.32 19.08 27.36
CA PRO A 91 -21.09 19.17 28.60
C PRO A 91 -22.41 19.94 28.34
N GLY A 92 -23.55 19.38 28.79
CA GLY A 92 -24.89 19.94 28.57
C GLY A 92 -25.63 19.41 27.32
N GLN A 93 -25.03 18.53 26.54
CA GLN A 93 -25.67 17.88 25.38
C GLN A 93 -26.08 16.42 25.65
N GLU A 94 -26.08 16.00 26.90
CA GLU A 94 -26.26 14.60 27.33
C GLU A 94 -27.65 14.02 27.01
N HIS A 95 -28.64 14.89 26.76
CA HIS A 95 -30.04 14.51 26.45
C HIS A 95 -30.41 14.78 24.97
N MET A 96 -29.47 15.14 24.11
CA MET A 96 -29.74 15.36 22.70
C MET A 96 -29.54 14.06 21.93
N ASP A 97 -30.66 13.43 21.54
CA ASP A 97 -30.61 12.32 20.58
C ASP A 97 -30.07 12.79 19.24
N GLY A 98 -29.21 11.96 18.65
CA GLY A 98 -28.69 12.22 17.31
C GLY A 98 -29.83 12.22 16.26
N PRO A 99 -29.63 12.90 15.10
CA PRO A 99 -30.63 12.85 14.04
C PRO A 99 -30.86 11.40 13.59
N PRO A 100 -32.14 10.99 13.32
CA PRO A 100 -32.46 9.67 12.84
C PRO A 100 -31.87 9.48 11.43
N ILE A 101 -30.70 8.84 11.35
CA ILE A 101 -30.02 8.55 10.10
C ILE A 101 -30.41 7.14 9.67
N HIS A 102 -31.06 7.01 8.51
CA HIS A 102 -31.33 5.74 7.87
C HIS A 102 -30.14 5.33 6.99
N GLY A 103 -29.93 4.01 6.81
CA GLY A 103 -28.88 3.47 5.96
C GLY A 103 -28.98 3.95 4.49
N ASN A 104 -27.85 3.94 3.80
CA ASN A 104 -27.79 4.26 2.38
C ASN A 104 -27.18 3.08 1.61
N THR A 105 -28.05 2.24 1.04
CA THR A 105 -27.66 1.01 0.34
C THR A 105 -26.63 1.25 -0.80
N LYS A 106 -26.71 2.37 -1.50
CA LYS A 106 -25.72 2.71 -2.55
C LYS A 106 -24.33 2.94 -1.95
N LEU A 107 -24.28 3.60 -0.81
CA LEU A 107 -23.02 3.86 -0.10
C LEU A 107 -22.48 2.56 0.49
N GLU A 108 -23.35 1.69 1.01
CA GLU A 108 -22.98 0.36 1.55
C GLU A 108 -22.37 -0.53 0.49
N ILE A 109 -22.98 -0.61 -0.70
CA ILE A 109 -22.43 -1.33 -1.84
C ILE A 109 -21.08 -0.75 -2.25
N ALA A 110 -20.96 0.57 -2.32
CA ALA A 110 -19.74 1.22 -2.76
C ALA A 110 -18.54 0.92 -1.84
N TRP A 111 -18.69 1.09 -0.51
CA TRP A 111 -17.58 0.86 0.41
C TRP A 111 -17.23 -0.63 0.62
N THR A 112 -18.11 -1.54 0.24
CA THR A 112 -17.81 -2.98 0.24
C THR A 112 -17.14 -3.39 -1.08
N THR A 113 -17.68 -2.94 -2.21
CA THR A 113 -17.23 -3.38 -3.54
C THR A 113 -15.87 -2.79 -3.91
N ILE A 114 -15.63 -1.50 -3.63
CA ILE A 114 -14.37 -0.84 -4.00
C ILE A 114 -13.15 -1.51 -3.33
N PRO A 115 -13.12 -1.72 -2.00
CA PRO A 115 -12.00 -2.43 -1.37
C PRO A 115 -11.89 -3.88 -1.82
N ALA A 116 -13.00 -4.58 -2.04
CA ALA A 116 -12.97 -5.96 -2.51
C ALA A 116 -12.32 -6.10 -3.88
N LEU A 117 -12.69 -5.23 -4.84
CA LEU A 117 -12.07 -5.20 -6.17
C LEU A 117 -10.59 -4.80 -6.11
N LEU A 118 -10.24 -3.86 -5.24
CA LEU A 118 -8.85 -3.46 -5.04
C LEU A 118 -8.00 -4.62 -4.51
N ILE A 119 -8.46 -5.33 -3.47
CA ILE A 119 -7.76 -6.50 -2.94
C ILE A 119 -7.63 -7.58 -4.00
N LEU A 120 -8.70 -7.87 -4.74
CA LEU A 120 -8.68 -8.86 -5.81
C LEU A 120 -7.64 -8.51 -6.88
N SER A 121 -7.58 -7.24 -7.31
CA SER A 121 -6.59 -6.79 -8.31
C SER A 121 -5.15 -6.90 -7.81
N LEU A 122 -4.90 -6.57 -6.53
CA LEU A 122 -3.59 -6.73 -5.91
C LEU A 122 -3.20 -8.21 -5.76
N CYS A 123 -4.15 -9.10 -5.44
CA CYS A 123 -3.91 -10.54 -5.39
C CYS A 123 -3.52 -11.10 -6.77
N VAL A 124 -4.24 -10.71 -7.82
CA VAL A 124 -3.92 -11.13 -9.19
C VAL A 124 -2.55 -10.61 -9.61
N TYR A 125 -2.25 -9.34 -9.35
CA TYR A 125 -0.95 -8.76 -9.66
C TYR A 125 0.19 -9.47 -8.90
N SER A 126 0.00 -9.72 -7.60
CA SER A 126 0.98 -10.45 -6.77
C SER A 126 1.21 -11.87 -7.28
N TYR A 127 0.15 -12.56 -7.72
CA TYR A 127 0.25 -13.89 -8.31
C TYR A 127 1.06 -13.90 -9.60
N VAL A 128 0.82 -12.92 -10.50
CA VAL A 128 1.58 -12.79 -11.75
C VAL A 128 3.06 -12.56 -11.46
N VAL A 129 3.38 -11.64 -10.56
CA VAL A 129 4.78 -11.37 -10.17
C VAL A 129 5.44 -12.60 -9.55
N LEU A 130 4.72 -13.33 -8.69
CA LEU A 130 5.22 -14.58 -8.10
C LEU A 130 5.53 -15.62 -9.18
N HIS A 131 4.60 -15.83 -10.11
CA HIS A 131 4.77 -16.77 -11.22
C HIS A 131 6.00 -16.42 -12.07
N ASP A 132 6.21 -15.13 -12.36
CA ASP A 132 7.39 -14.66 -13.11
C ASP A 132 8.70 -14.88 -12.32
N ILE A 133 8.67 -14.72 -11.00
CA ILE A 133 9.83 -14.98 -10.13
C ILE A 133 10.15 -16.47 -10.06
N GLU A 134 9.15 -17.34 -10.01
CA GLU A 134 9.31 -18.78 -9.93
C GLU A 134 9.62 -19.44 -11.29
N ALA A 135 9.40 -18.73 -12.40
CA ALA A 135 9.72 -19.25 -13.72
C ALA A 135 11.21 -19.60 -13.82
N ALA A 136 11.51 -20.87 -13.56
CA ALA A 136 12.86 -21.40 -13.68
C ALA A 136 13.29 -21.40 -15.15
N PRO A 137 14.59 -21.19 -15.44
CA PRO A 137 15.12 -21.48 -16.77
C PRO A 137 14.80 -22.93 -17.14
N ALA A 138 14.58 -23.20 -18.43
CA ALA A 138 14.31 -24.55 -18.89
C ALA A 138 15.38 -25.52 -18.36
N ARG A 139 14.95 -26.65 -17.79
CA ARG A 139 15.87 -27.69 -17.26
C ARG A 139 16.88 -28.08 -18.33
N GLY A 140 18.17 -28.06 -17.96
CA GLY A 140 19.26 -28.35 -18.91
C GLY A 140 19.71 -27.13 -19.72
N SER A 141 19.18 -25.93 -19.48
CA SER A 141 19.74 -24.69 -20.05
C SER A 141 21.19 -24.52 -19.61
N PRO A 142 22.11 -24.11 -20.52
CA PRO A 142 23.50 -23.83 -20.16
C PRO A 142 23.65 -22.70 -19.13
N LYS A 143 22.57 -21.96 -18.87
CA LYS A 143 22.50 -20.93 -17.84
C LYS A 143 22.01 -21.44 -16.48
N GLN A 144 21.58 -22.70 -16.37
CA GLN A 144 21.12 -23.27 -15.13
C GLN A 144 22.30 -23.89 -14.36
N LEU A 145 22.44 -23.50 -13.11
CA LEU A 145 23.37 -24.10 -12.17
C LEU A 145 22.55 -24.60 -10.97
N ASP A 146 22.48 -25.92 -10.80
CA ASP A 146 21.83 -26.55 -9.67
C ASP A 146 22.83 -26.69 -8.53
N VAL A 147 22.67 -25.93 -7.46
CA VAL A 147 23.50 -26.00 -6.27
C VAL A 147 22.69 -26.64 -5.15
N GLY A 148 23.16 -27.74 -4.61
CA GLY A 148 22.58 -28.38 -3.43
C GLY A 148 22.86 -27.53 -2.19
N VAL A 149 21.83 -27.22 -1.41
CA VAL A 149 21.98 -26.49 -0.16
C VAL A 149 21.63 -27.41 1.00
N VAL A 150 22.59 -27.64 1.89
CA VAL A 150 22.39 -28.41 3.12
C VAL A 150 22.47 -27.44 4.29
N ALA A 151 21.34 -27.26 4.97
CA ALA A 151 21.24 -26.43 6.16
C ALA A 151 21.26 -27.32 7.40
N GLN A 152 22.19 -27.09 8.29
CA GLN A 152 22.29 -27.74 9.59
C GLN A 152 22.30 -26.66 10.69
N GLN A 153 22.04 -27.06 11.93
CA GLN A 153 22.08 -26.14 13.05
C GLN A 153 23.47 -25.47 13.13
N PHE A 154 23.47 -24.13 12.88
CA PHE A 154 24.63 -23.24 12.84
C PHE A 154 25.60 -23.43 11.66
N ALA A 155 25.27 -24.23 10.62
CA ALA A 155 26.13 -24.42 9.46
C ALA A 155 25.33 -24.51 8.15
N TRP A 156 25.88 -23.91 7.10
CA TRP A 156 25.38 -24.02 5.73
C TRP A 156 26.47 -24.64 4.86
N GLN A 157 26.08 -25.60 4.00
CA GLN A 157 26.94 -26.19 3.02
C GLN A 157 26.33 -26.11 1.63
N PHE A 158 27.13 -25.74 0.65
CA PHE A 158 26.75 -25.62 -0.75
C PHE A 158 27.47 -26.71 -1.54
N VAL A 159 26.69 -27.55 -2.22
CA VAL A 159 27.20 -28.69 -2.97
C VAL A 159 27.05 -28.37 -4.46
N TYR A 160 28.16 -28.23 -5.15
CA TYR A 160 28.22 -28.01 -6.59
C TYR A 160 28.34 -29.31 -7.35
N PRO A 161 27.57 -29.49 -8.47
CA PRO A 161 27.60 -30.73 -9.24
C PRO A 161 28.92 -30.92 -9.99
N PRO A 162 29.29 -32.16 -10.28
CA PRO A 162 30.50 -32.49 -11.04
C PRO A 162 30.59 -31.83 -12.42
N SER A 163 29.43 -31.50 -13.02
CA SER A 163 29.36 -30.81 -14.33
C SER A 163 29.97 -29.39 -14.31
N VAL A 164 30.12 -28.79 -13.15
CA VAL A 164 30.68 -27.43 -12.99
C VAL A 164 32.12 -27.50 -12.49
N THR A 165 32.44 -28.48 -11.66
CA THR A 165 33.77 -28.64 -11.06
C THR A 165 34.75 -29.44 -11.92
N GLY A 166 34.26 -30.11 -12.98
CA GLY A 166 35.08 -30.92 -13.88
C GLY A 166 35.54 -32.27 -13.29
N GLY A 167 34.98 -32.69 -12.14
CA GLY A 167 35.42 -33.90 -11.48
C GLY A 167 34.47 -34.36 -10.39
N ALA A 168 34.90 -34.36 -9.13
CA ALA A 168 34.07 -34.70 -7.97
C ALA A 168 33.17 -33.54 -7.54
N PRO A 169 32.02 -33.80 -6.88
CA PRO A 169 31.21 -32.77 -6.29
C PRO A 169 32.00 -31.93 -5.27
N LEU A 170 31.91 -30.61 -5.35
CA LEU A 170 32.63 -29.72 -4.44
C LEU A 170 31.65 -29.25 -3.36
N THR A 171 32.02 -29.40 -2.10
CA THR A 171 31.25 -28.87 -0.97
C THR A 171 31.98 -27.71 -0.34
N THR A 172 31.31 -26.56 -0.19
CA THR A 172 31.86 -25.35 0.42
C THR A 172 30.91 -24.79 1.45
N THR A 173 31.41 -23.92 2.33
CA THR A 173 30.60 -23.17 3.30
C THR A 173 30.20 -21.79 2.77
N THR A 174 30.74 -21.37 1.63
CA THR A 174 30.47 -20.10 0.98
C THR A 174 29.77 -20.34 -0.34
N LEU A 175 28.69 -19.60 -0.60
CA LEU A 175 28.00 -19.64 -1.88
C LEU A 175 28.75 -18.79 -2.90
N GLU A 176 29.29 -19.44 -3.93
CA GLU A 176 29.94 -18.80 -5.06
C GLU A 176 29.11 -18.99 -6.33
N LEU A 177 28.72 -17.91 -6.97
CA LEU A 177 27.93 -17.95 -8.19
C LEU A 177 28.68 -17.28 -9.35
N PRO A 178 28.70 -17.90 -10.53
CA PRO A 178 29.32 -17.30 -11.71
C PRO A 178 28.51 -16.09 -12.17
N ILE A 179 29.20 -15.02 -12.56
CA ILE A 179 28.57 -13.82 -13.11
C ILE A 179 28.02 -14.16 -14.51
N GLY A 180 26.74 -13.78 -14.75
CA GLY A 180 26.09 -13.94 -16.06
C GLY A 180 25.30 -15.24 -16.26
N ARG A 181 25.10 -16.02 -15.21
CA ARG A 181 24.19 -17.17 -15.20
C ARG A 181 22.96 -16.92 -14.36
#